data_ca2f648c9aa37e44df53972402c837ce
#
_entry.id   ca2f648c9aa37e44df53972402c837ce
#
_cell.length_a   1.000
_cell.length_b   1.000
_cell.length_c   1.000
_cell.angle_alpha   90.00
_cell.angle_beta   90.00
_cell.angle_gamma   90.00
#
_symmetry.space_group_name_H-M   'P 1'
#
loop_
_entity.id
_entity.type
_entity.pdbx_description
1 polymer ?
#
loop_
_entity_poly.entity_id
_entity_poly.type
_entity_poly.pdbx_seq_one_letter_code
_entity_poly.pdbx_strand_id
1 'polypeptide(L)'
;MLNMETTVSTPIKVPFVSENNDTGMTAFDTTILKDGVIYTSLVVPVTYTEIGEGLYTIDVTFTENGVYTLFVENIIVGHITVRDRSMMSYLVNLEDASIGSWLWDKQSGSLQLFRVNGQVLASFQMTDTTTTAAREII
;
A
#
# COMPACT_ATOMS: atom_id res chain seq x y z
N MET A 1 21.16 -4.49 -0.80
CA MET A 1 19.74 -4.86 -0.91
C MET A 1 18.87 -3.69 -0.50
N LEU A 2 17.83 -3.43 -1.24
CA LEU A 2 16.97 -2.28 -1.06
C LEU A 2 15.67 -2.68 -0.32
N ASN A 3 15.29 -1.90 0.70
CA ASN A 3 14.01 -2.06 1.38
C ASN A 3 13.08 -0.94 0.90
N MET A 4 11.94 -1.30 0.36
CA MET A 4 10.97 -0.37 -0.20
C MET A 4 9.58 -0.64 0.36
N GLU A 5 8.74 0.38 0.34
CA GLU A 5 7.34 0.28 0.73
C GLU A 5 6.46 0.90 -0.36
N THR A 6 5.36 0.24 -0.67
CA THR A 6 4.38 0.75 -1.63
C THR A 6 2.97 0.32 -1.21
N THR A 7 1.98 0.78 -1.96
CA THR A 7 0.59 0.37 -1.78
C THR A 7 0.15 -0.58 -2.90
N VAL A 8 -0.93 -1.33 -2.68
CA VAL A 8 -1.50 -2.19 -3.71
C VAL A 8 -1.82 -1.40 -4.97
N SER A 9 -1.61 -2.03 -6.13
CA SER A 9 -1.86 -1.47 -7.46
C SER A 9 -1.07 -0.21 -7.80
N THR A 10 -0.01 0.08 -7.05
CA THR A 10 0.91 1.20 -7.30
C THR A 10 2.21 0.66 -7.89
N PRO A 11 2.61 1.07 -9.10
CA PRO A 11 3.87 0.64 -9.69
C PRO A 11 5.07 1.09 -8.86
N ILE A 12 6.07 0.24 -8.74
CA ILE A 12 7.33 0.54 -8.08
C ILE A 12 8.50 0.18 -8.99
N LYS A 13 9.51 1.03 -8.99
CA LYS A 13 10.74 0.83 -9.77
C LYS A 13 11.87 0.38 -8.85
N VAL A 14 12.44 -0.77 -9.12
CA VAL A 14 13.56 -1.31 -8.34
C VAL A 14 14.81 -1.34 -9.20
N PRO A 15 15.86 -0.57 -8.86
CA PRO A 15 17.10 -0.57 -9.61
C PRO A 15 17.92 -1.83 -9.31
N PHE A 16 18.59 -2.33 -10.33
CA PHE A 16 19.53 -3.43 -10.20
C PHE A 16 20.62 -3.34 -11.27
N VAL A 17 21.72 -4.02 -11.05
CA VAL A 17 22.83 -4.11 -12.02
C VAL A 17 22.82 -5.51 -12.61
N SER A 18 22.92 -5.62 -13.94
CA SER A 18 23.04 -6.93 -14.58
C SER A 18 24.37 -7.59 -14.19
N GLU A 19 24.36 -8.90 -13.99
CA GLU A 19 25.52 -9.65 -13.49
C GLU A 19 26.77 -9.44 -14.34
N ASN A 20 26.62 -9.36 -15.66
CA ASN A 20 27.71 -9.21 -16.61
C ASN A 20 27.78 -7.81 -17.24
N ASN A 21 27.12 -6.83 -16.66
CA ASN A 21 26.96 -5.48 -17.25
C ASN A 21 26.41 -5.52 -18.69
N ASP A 22 25.49 -6.47 -18.96
CA ASP A 22 24.88 -6.63 -20.25
C ASP A 22 24.08 -5.39 -20.63
N THR A 23 24.11 -5.02 -21.92
CA THR A 23 23.35 -3.89 -22.46
C THR A 23 22.27 -4.37 -23.41
N GLY A 24 21.21 -3.57 -23.58
CA GLY A 24 20.12 -3.87 -24.50
C GLY A 24 19.22 -5.03 -24.10
N MET A 25 19.25 -5.43 -22.84
CA MET A 25 18.41 -6.51 -22.32
C MET A 25 16.96 -6.04 -22.17
N THR A 26 16.02 -6.87 -22.60
CA THR A 26 14.59 -6.61 -22.47
C THR A 26 13.89 -7.52 -21.46
N ALA A 27 14.56 -8.56 -21.00
CA ALA A 27 14.05 -9.50 -20.00
C ALA A 27 15.17 -10.10 -19.19
N PHE A 28 14.90 -10.42 -17.93
CA PHE A 28 15.80 -11.10 -17.00
C PHE A 28 15.06 -12.23 -16.30
N ASP A 29 15.80 -13.24 -15.86
CA ASP A 29 15.25 -14.29 -15.02
C ASP A 29 14.90 -13.70 -13.65
N THR A 30 13.61 -13.61 -13.37
CA THR A 30 13.08 -12.94 -12.18
C THR A 30 12.27 -13.91 -11.35
N THR A 31 12.54 -13.96 -10.05
CA THR A 31 11.79 -14.75 -9.08
C THR A 31 11.27 -13.83 -7.99
N ILE A 32 10.01 -14.00 -7.62
CA ILE A 32 9.35 -13.23 -6.57
C ILE A 32 8.91 -14.19 -5.48
N LEU A 33 9.27 -13.89 -4.24
CA LEU A 33 8.72 -14.55 -3.06
C LEU A 33 7.71 -13.63 -2.39
N LYS A 34 6.58 -14.17 -1.95
CA LYS A 34 5.63 -13.47 -1.09
C LYS A 34 5.59 -14.18 0.25
N ASP A 35 5.94 -13.47 1.31
CA ASP A 35 5.99 -14.02 2.68
C ASP A 35 6.82 -15.31 2.75
N GLY A 36 7.90 -15.38 1.96
CA GLY A 36 8.84 -16.51 1.91
C GLY A 36 8.46 -17.65 0.97
N VAL A 37 7.36 -17.53 0.22
CA VAL A 37 6.89 -18.57 -0.71
C VAL A 37 6.91 -18.03 -2.14
N ILE A 38 7.28 -18.87 -3.12
CA ILE A 38 7.30 -18.48 -4.53
C ILE A 38 5.92 -17.97 -4.96
N TYR A 39 5.89 -16.76 -5.50
CA TYR A 39 4.68 -16.07 -5.93
C TYR A 39 4.62 -16.01 -7.46
N THR A 40 3.58 -16.62 -8.04
CA THR A 40 3.39 -16.70 -9.49
C THR A 40 2.10 -16.03 -9.97
N SER A 41 1.34 -15.41 -9.06
CA SER A 41 0.02 -14.85 -9.35
C SER A 41 0.05 -13.36 -9.71
N LEU A 42 1.17 -12.86 -10.21
CA LEU A 42 1.32 -11.46 -10.60
C LEU A 42 0.39 -11.16 -11.77
N VAL A 43 -0.49 -10.17 -11.58
CA VAL A 43 -1.51 -9.79 -12.57
C VAL A 43 -0.91 -8.87 -13.64
N VAL A 44 -0.07 -7.92 -13.22
CA VAL A 44 0.60 -6.99 -14.13
C VAL A 44 1.98 -7.54 -14.45
N PRO A 45 2.30 -7.81 -15.71
CA PRO A 45 3.63 -8.29 -16.10
C PRO A 45 4.72 -7.29 -15.71
N VAL A 46 5.86 -7.81 -15.22
CA VAL A 46 7.03 -6.97 -14.94
C VAL A 46 7.64 -6.46 -16.25
N THR A 47 8.17 -5.25 -16.22
CA THR A 47 8.90 -4.65 -17.33
C THR A 47 10.29 -4.21 -16.87
N TYR A 48 11.23 -4.13 -17.81
CA TYR A 48 12.61 -3.78 -17.56
C TYR A 48 13.00 -2.57 -18.40
N THR A 49 13.72 -1.64 -17.81
CA THR A 49 14.20 -0.44 -18.50
C THR A 49 15.69 -0.25 -18.22
N GLU A 50 16.50 -0.13 -19.26
CA GLU A 50 17.91 0.21 -19.14
C GLU A 50 18.07 1.70 -18.84
N ILE A 51 18.81 2.02 -17.77
CA ILE A 51 19.10 3.41 -17.38
C ILE A 51 20.49 3.83 -17.85
N GLY A 52 21.40 2.88 -17.93
CA GLY A 52 22.79 3.08 -18.34
C GLY A 52 23.43 1.73 -18.59
N GLU A 53 24.72 1.70 -18.92
CA GLU A 53 25.43 0.47 -19.25
C GLU A 53 25.35 -0.56 -18.11
N GLY A 54 24.55 -1.62 -18.29
CA GLY A 54 24.34 -2.66 -17.31
C GLY A 54 23.49 -2.28 -16.12
N LEU A 55 22.97 -1.06 -16.04
CA LEU A 55 22.08 -0.59 -14.98
C LEU A 55 20.63 -0.55 -15.48
N TYR A 56 19.76 -1.22 -14.76
CA TYR A 56 18.34 -1.38 -15.13
C TYR A 56 17.43 -1.04 -13.97
N THR A 57 16.17 -0.76 -14.30
CA THR A 57 15.07 -0.82 -13.33
C THR A 57 14.09 -1.91 -13.74
N ILE A 58 13.56 -2.60 -12.75
CA ILE A 58 12.39 -3.47 -12.91
C ILE A 58 11.16 -2.73 -12.39
N ASP A 59 10.15 -2.62 -13.24
CA ASP A 59 8.85 -2.06 -12.87
C ASP A 59 7.94 -3.21 -12.47
N VAL A 60 7.45 -3.18 -11.24
CA VAL A 60 6.58 -4.21 -10.70
C VAL A 60 5.38 -3.58 -9.99
N THR A 61 4.22 -4.20 -10.14
CA THR A 61 2.97 -3.78 -9.50
C THR A 61 2.36 -4.97 -8.79
N PHE A 62 2.15 -4.86 -7.47
CA PHE A 62 1.50 -5.89 -6.68
C PHE A 62 0.06 -5.52 -6.40
N THR A 63 -0.84 -6.49 -6.51
CA THR A 63 -2.28 -6.29 -6.27
C THR A 63 -2.74 -6.84 -4.92
N GLU A 64 -1.86 -7.49 -4.19
CA GLU A 64 -2.12 -8.03 -2.85
C GLU A 64 -1.11 -7.49 -1.86
N ASN A 65 -1.55 -7.23 -0.63
CA ASN A 65 -0.65 -6.84 0.45
C ASN A 65 0.26 -8.02 0.87
N GLY A 66 1.41 -7.70 1.38
CA GLY A 66 2.37 -8.69 1.86
C GLY A 66 3.80 -8.18 1.82
N VAL A 67 4.74 -9.05 2.16
CA VAL A 67 6.17 -8.76 2.08
C VAL A 67 6.76 -9.60 0.94
N TYR A 68 7.25 -8.91 -0.07
CA TYR A 68 7.80 -9.53 -1.27
C TYR A 68 9.32 -9.43 -1.29
N THR A 69 9.96 -10.51 -1.72
CA THR A 69 11.41 -10.52 -2.00
C THR A 69 11.61 -10.72 -3.49
N LEU A 70 12.36 -9.82 -4.10
CA LEU A 70 12.60 -9.81 -5.54
C LEU A 70 14.02 -10.28 -5.85
N PHE A 71 14.13 -11.31 -6.70
CA PHE A 71 15.39 -11.83 -7.20
C PHE A 71 15.48 -11.58 -8.70
N VAL A 72 16.60 -11.10 -9.16
CA VAL A 72 16.93 -11.03 -10.58
C VAL A 72 18.24 -11.80 -10.79
N GLU A 73 18.22 -12.77 -11.71
CA GLU A 73 19.37 -13.65 -11.97
C GLU A 73 19.89 -14.32 -10.69
N ASN A 74 18.95 -14.78 -9.83
CA ASN A 74 19.22 -15.41 -8.53
C ASN A 74 19.92 -14.51 -7.48
N ILE A 75 19.93 -13.20 -7.70
CA ILE A 75 20.49 -12.24 -6.76
C ILE A 75 19.32 -11.43 -6.16
N ILE A 76 19.29 -11.28 -4.84
CA ILE A 76 18.29 -10.45 -4.16
C ILE A 76 18.53 -8.99 -4.54
N VAL A 77 17.52 -8.35 -5.13
CA VAL A 77 17.60 -6.93 -5.48
C VAL A 77 16.79 -6.05 -4.53
N GLY A 78 15.78 -6.58 -3.88
CA GLY A 78 15.02 -5.81 -2.92
C GLY A 78 13.99 -6.60 -2.12
N HIS A 79 13.63 -6.02 -0.97
CA HIS A 79 12.44 -6.38 -0.19
C HIS A 79 11.40 -5.28 -0.35
N ILE A 80 10.17 -5.65 -0.64
CA ILE A 80 9.09 -4.71 -0.90
C ILE A 80 7.94 -5.04 0.03
N THR A 81 7.57 -4.10 0.90
CA THR A 81 6.38 -4.20 1.73
C THR A 81 5.23 -3.52 1.01
N VAL A 82 4.18 -4.26 0.73
CA VAL A 82 2.97 -3.78 0.05
C VAL A 82 1.83 -3.70 1.04
N ARG A 83 1.22 -2.54 1.19
CA ARG A 83 0.13 -2.24 2.11
C ARG A 83 -1.12 -1.81 1.35
N ASP A 84 -2.29 -2.00 1.94
CA ASP A 84 -3.56 -1.55 1.35
C ASP A 84 -3.63 -0.03 1.26
N ARG A 85 -2.99 0.68 2.22
CA ARG A 85 -2.94 2.14 2.27
C ARG A 85 -1.54 2.63 2.60
N SER A 86 -1.21 3.81 2.11
CA SER A 86 0.02 4.49 2.50
C SER A 86 -0.04 4.91 3.98
N MET A 87 1.11 5.00 4.64
CA MET A 87 1.21 5.51 6.00
C MET A 87 0.64 6.92 6.12
N MET A 88 0.82 7.75 5.09
CA MET A 88 0.28 9.11 5.06
C MET A 88 -1.26 9.12 5.13
N SER A 89 -1.94 8.18 4.46
CA SER A 89 -3.40 8.06 4.54
C SER A 89 -3.87 7.73 5.95
N TYR A 90 -3.17 6.86 6.67
CA TYR A 90 -3.48 6.58 8.07
C TYR A 90 -3.30 7.81 8.96
N LEU A 91 -2.19 8.53 8.79
CA LEU A 91 -1.90 9.74 9.57
C LEU A 91 -2.94 10.83 9.32
N VAL A 92 -3.35 11.06 8.07
CA VAL A 92 -4.40 12.03 7.74
C VAL A 92 -5.73 11.64 8.37
N ASN A 93 -6.10 10.37 8.34
CA ASN A 93 -7.34 9.90 8.96
C ASN A 93 -7.30 10.06 10.49
N LEU A 94 -6.16 9.80 11.13
CA LEU A 94 -6.00 10.04 12.56
C LEU A 94 -6.09 11.52 12.91
N GLU A 95 -5.47 12.39 12.12
CA GLU A 95 -5.57 13.83 12.29
C GLU A 95 -7.03 14.30 12.16
N ASP A 96 -7.72 13.90 11.11
CA ASP A 96 -9.12 14.25 10.89
C ASP A 96 -10.02 13.78 12.04
N ALA A 97 -9.81 12.58 12.56
CA ALA A 97 -10.56 12.07 13.70
C ALA A 97 -10.28 12.81 14.99
N SER A 98 -9.07 13.36 15.17
CA SER A 98 -8.63 14.05 16.39
C SER A 98 -9.05 15.51 16.43
N ILE A 99 -8.96 16.22 15.29
CA ILE A 99 -9.16 17.68 15.22
C ILE A 99 -10.30 18.12 14.30
N GLY A 100 -10.93 17.20 13.57
CA GLY A 100 -12.13 17.47 12.78
C GLY A 100 -13.32 17.82 13.68
N SER A 101 -14.38 18.31 13.08
CA SER A 101 -15.62 18.64 13.79
C SER A 101 -16.55 17.43 13.88
N TRP A 102 -17.52 17.52 14.78
CA TRP A 102 -18.54 16.50 14.93
C TRP A 102 -19.93 17.14 15.10
N LEU A 103 -20.97 16.40 14.71
CA LEU A 103 -22.37 16.80 14.86
C LEU A 103 -23.15 15.64 15.45
N TRP A 104 -23.85 15.92 16.54
CA TRP A 104 -24.75 14.97 17.18
C TRP A 104 -26.21 15.46 17.01
N ASP A 105 -26.98 14.71 16.23
CA ASP A 105 -28.42 14.89 16.13
C ASP A 105 -29.09 14.05 17.22
N LYS A 106 -29.58 14.72 18.25
CA LYS A 106 -30.22 14.07 19.40
C LYS A 106 -31.58 13.45 19.07
N GLN A 107 -32.26 13.92 18.03
CA GLN A 107 -33.53 13.34 17.63
C GLN A 107 -33.38 12.00 16.95
N SER A 108 -32.47 11.90 15.99
CA SER A 108 -32.19 10.65 15.26
C SER A 108 -31.22 9.76 16.00
N GLY A 109 -30.45 10.28 16.97
CA GLY A 109 -29.36 9.58 17.63
C GLY A 109 -28.12 9.47 16.77
N SER A 110 -28.03 10.17 15.66
CA SER A 110 -26.89 10.06 14.76
C SER A 110 -25.75 10.98 15.18
N LEU A 111 -24.52 10.45 15.16
CA LEU A 111 -23.27 11.18 15.36
C LEU A 111 -22.46 11.13 14.08
N GLN A 112 -22.10 12.29 13.56
CA GLN A 112 -21.24 12.39 12.39
C GLN A 112 -19.91 13.06 12.76
N LEU A 113 -18.82 12.46 12.32
CA LEU A 113 -17.48 13.03 12.41
C LEU A 113 -17.10 13.58 11.03
N PHE A 114 -16.56 14.78 11.01
CA PHE A 114 -16.18 15.46 9.79
C PHE A 114 -14.67 15.63 9.73
N ARG A 115 -14.13 15.52 8.52
CA ARG A 115 -12.74 15.90 8.25
C ARG A 115 -12.56 17.40 8.43
N VAL A 116 -11.31 17.83 8.55
CA VAL A 116 -10.97 19.25 8.60
C VAL A 116 -11.53 20.02 7.40
N ASN A 117 -11.61 19.38 6.23
CA ASN A 117 -12.19 19.98 5.01
C ASN A 117 -13.72 19.97 4.94
N GLY A 118 -14.41 19.49 5.97
CA GLY A 118 -15.88 19.42 6.03
C GLY A 118 -16.52 18.16 5.47
N GLN A 119 -15.76 17.24 4.89
CA GLN A 119 -16.29 15.95 4.43
C GLN A 119 -16.58 15.03 5.61
N VAL A 120 -17.61 14.18 5.47
CA VAL A 120 -17.93 13.17 6.50
C VAL A 120 -16.83 12.10 6.53
N LEU A 121 -16.22 11.94 7.70
CA LEU A 121 -15.23 10.87 7.96
C LEU A 121 -15.91 9.57 8.37
N ALA A 122 -16.87 9.65 9.29
CA ALA A 122 -17.61 8.49 9.79
C ALA A 122 -18.97 8.93 10.34
N SER A 123 -19.93 8.00 10.31
CA SER A 123 -21.25 8.18 10.88
C SER A 123 -21.56 7.04 11.84
N PHE A 124 -22.19 7.36 12.97
CA PHE A 124 -22.51 6.40 14.03
C PHE A 124 -23.98 6.58 14.44
N GLN A 125 -24.63 5.48 14.76
CA GLN A 125 -25.90 5.50 15.46
C GLN A 125 -25.65 5.44 16.96
N MET A 126 -26.16 6.41 17.69
CA MET A 126 -26.05 6.46 19.15
C MET A 126 -27.31 5.89 19.78
N THR A 127 -27.15 4.94 20.70
CA THR A 127 -28.24 4.34 21.44
C THR A 127 -28.02 4.60 22.92
N ASP A 128 -29.00 5.17 23.61
CA ASP A 128 -28.96 5.42 25.02
C ASP A 128 -30.11 4.67 25.71
N THR A 129 -29.75 3.81 26.65
CA THR A 129 -30.70 3.09 27.52
C THR A 129 -30.53 3.57 28.96
N THR A 130 -31.46 3.18 29.83
CA THR A 130 -31.37 3.53 31.26
C THR A 130 -30.14 2.95 31.97
N THR A 131 -29.49 1.95 31.37
CA THR A 131 -28.32 1.26 31.96
C THR A 131 -27.06 1.38 31.13
N THR A 132 -27.16 1.57 29.80
CA THR A 132 -26.00 1.61 28.90
C THR A 132 -26.23 2.61 27.79
N ALA A 133 -25.12 3.21 27.32
CA ALA A 133 -25.05 3.95 26.07
C ALA A 133 -24.14 3.18 25.11
N ALA A 134 -24.53 3.08 23.85
CA ALA A 134 -23.77 2.40 22.80
C ALA A 134 -23.76 3.22 21.53
N ARG A 135 -22.77 2.99 20.69
CA ARG A 135 -22.68 3.54 19.34
C ARG A 135 -22.42 2.45 18.32
N GLU A 136 -22.94 2.63 17.16
CA GLU A 136 -22.85 1.67 16.07
C GLU A 136 -22.56 2.41 14.75
N ILE A 137 -21.67 1.85 13.94
CA ILE A 137 -21.34 2.44 12.65
C ILE A 137 -22.49 2.20 11.68
N ILE A 138 -22.96 3.27 11.09
CA ILE A 138 -24.03 3.25 10.10
C ILE A 138 -23.48 3.59 8.71
#